data_a5bbd1d438ce16acea17572fe54eef40
#
_entry.id   a5bbd1d438ce16acea17572fe54eef40
#
_cell.length_a   1.000
_cell.length_b   1.000
_cell.length_c   1.000
_cell.angle_alpha   90.00
_cell.angle_beta   90.00
_cell.angle_gamma   90.00
#
_symmetry.space_group_name_H-M   'P 1'
#
loop_
_entity.id
_entity.type
_entity.pdbx_description
1 polymer ?
#
loop_
_entity_poly.entity_id
_entity_poly.type
_entity_poly.pdbx_seq_one_letter_code
_entity_poly.pdbx_strand_id
1 'polypeptide(L)'
;MAIHALTGTPGTGKTSISKNLNKEIIHLSDLYPDSSEGRNQNGEWIIDLDKLNKLTQEKLRDDTIIEGHLSHFIDNIDQIIVLRCDPRELRRRMEMRDYNIEKIEENLEAEAIGLIYSQALEINNGIDVFQHDTTKLSVDESTTILRDFFEGNIKLDETIDYSERIMEWY
;
A
#
# COMPACT_ATOMS: atom_id res chain seq x y z
N MET A 1 1.07 -4.67 21.39
CA MET A 1 1.58 -5.19 20.13
C MET A 1 0.77 -4.63 18.99
N ALA A 2 1.46 -4.14 17.98
CA ALA A 2 0.86 -3.24 17.02
C ALA A 2 0.36 -3.97 15.77
N ILE A 3 -0.78 -3.54 15.24
CA ILE A 3 -1.30 -3.92 13.94
C ILE A 3 -0.92 -2.82 12.94
N HIS A 4 -0.22 -3.19 11.89
CA HIS A 4 0.24 -2.23 10.88
C HIS A 4 -0.46 -2.45 9.55
N ALA A 5 -0.91 -1.37 8.91
CA ALA A 5 -1.29 -1.41 7.51
C ALA A 5 -0.07 -1.03 6.65
N LEU A 6 0.26 -1.86 5.68
CA LEU A 6 1.23 -1.55 4.63
C LEU A 6 0.47 -1.35 3.33
N THR A 7 0.28 -0.10 2.96
CA THR A 7 -0.54 0.32 1.83
C THR A 7 0.29 1.06 0.78
N GLY A 8 -0.31 1.41 -0.32
CA GLY A 8 0.34 2.12 -1.42
C GLY A 8 -0.25 1.72 -2.75
N THR A 9 0.00 2.52 -3.77
CA THR A 9 -0.41 2.25 -5.14
C THR A 9 0.16 0.90 -5.62
N PRO A 10 -0.55 0.13 -6.46
CA PRO A 10 0.02 -1.08 -7.07
C PRO A 10 1.38 -0.82 -7.73
N GLY A 11 2.33 -1.71 -7.52
CA GLY A 11 3.70 -1.57 -8.06
C GLY A 11 4.70 -0.89 -7.12
N THR A 12 4.29 -0.42 -5.95
CA THR A 12 5.20 0.24 -4.99
C THR A 12 6.05 -0.74 -4.18
N GLY A 13 5.76 -2.04 -4.23
CA GLY A 13 6.59 -3.07 -3.60
C GLY A 13 6.03 -3.71 -2.33
N LYS A 14 4.76 -3.49 -2.01
CA LYS A 14 4.12 -3.99 -0.79
C LYS A 14 4.30 -5.50 -0.56
N THR A 15 3.94 -6.29 -1.54
CA THR A 15 3.98 -7.76 -1.43
C THR A 15 5.41 -8.27 -1.27
N SER A 16 6.33 -7.78 -2.09
CA SER A 16 7.73 -8.22 -2.06
C SER A 16 8.43 -7.84 -0.76
N ILE A 17 8.16 -6.64 -0.25
CA ILE A 17 8.74 -6.17 1.02
C ILE A 17 8.14 -6.96 2.18
N SER A 18 6.81 -7.10 2.24
CA SER A 18 6.15 -7.76 3.37
C SER A 18 6.59 -9.21 3.54
N LYS A 19 6.81 -9.93 2.46
CA LYS A 19 7.29 -11.32 2.51
C LYS A 19 8.65 -11.49 3.19
N ASN A 20 9.45 -10.45 3.23
CA ASN A 20 10.79 -10.45 3.84
C ASN A 20 10.81 -9.89 5.26
N LEU A 21 9.66 -9.48 5.78
CA LEU A 21 9.51 -9.05 7.16
C LEU A 21 9.14 -10.26 8.04
N ASN A 22 9.79 -10.42 9.16
CA ASN A 22 9.53 -11.52 10.10
C ASN A 22 8.30 -11.21 10.97
N LYS A 23 7.14 -11.12 10.33
CA LYS A 23 5.85 -10.84 10.98
C LYS A 23 4.75 -11.68 10.35
N GLU A 24 3.64 -11.82 11.05
CA GLU A 24 2.42 -12.34 10.46
C GLU A 24 1.93 -11.37 9.38
N ILE A 25 1.68 -11.88 8.20
CA ILE A 25 1.22 -11.05 7.07
C ILE A 25 -0.16 -11.52 6.64
N ILE A 26 -1.10 -10.58 6.55
CA ILE A 26 -2.38 -10.79 5.88
C ILE A 26 -2.30 -10.08 4.53
N HIS A 27 -2.28 -10.85 3.45
CA HIS A 27 -2.39 -10.31 2.10
C HIS A 27 -3.87 -10.11 1.77
N LEU A 28 -4.32 -8.86 1.69
CA LEU A 28 -5.74 -8.58 1.42
C LEU A 28 -6.22 -9.17 0.10
N SER A 29 -5.35 -9.27 -0.88
CA SER A 29 -5.69 -9.88 -2.17
C SER A 29 -6.17 -11.32 -2.04
N ASP A 30 -5.73 -12.05 -1.04
CA ASP A 30 -6.20 -13.42 -0.76
C ASP A 30 -7.66 -13.45 -0.29
N LEU A 31 -8.16 -12.34 0.21
CA LEU A 31 -9.54 -12.19 0.70
C LEU A 31 -10.50 -11.57 -0.32
N TYR A 32 -10.00 -11.10 -1.45
CA TYR A 32 -10.82 -10.44 -2.47
C TYR A 32 -11.91 -11.35 -3.05
N PRO A 33 -11.64 -12.62 -3.38
CA PRO A 33 -12.71 -13.50 -3.89
C PRO A 33 -13.91 -13.61 -2.95
N ASP A 34 -13.67 -13.67 -1.64
CA ASP A 34 -14.71 -13.88 -0.62
C ASP A 34 -15.34 -12.57 -0.12
N SER A 35 -14.76 -11.41 -0.47
CA SER A 35 -15.25 -10.09 -0.09
C SER A 35 -15.73 -9.26 -1.27
N SER A 36 -15.73 -9.81 -2.48
CA SER A 36 -16.14 -9.10 -3.67
C SER A 36 -17.63 -9.29 -4.00
N GLU A 37 -18.16 -8.34 -4.75
CA GLU A 37 -19.46 -8.43 -5.39
C GLU A 37 -19.36 -8.91 -6.84
N GLY A 38 -18.18 -9.35 -7.25
CA GLY A 38 -17.86 -9.79 -8.62
C GLY A 38 -16.70 -9.00 -9.20
N ARG A 39 -16.58 -9.02 -10.52
CA ARG A 39 -15.53 -8.27 -11.23
C ARG A 39 -16.16 -7.25 -12.18
N ASN A 40 -15.49 -6.12 -12.38
CA ASN A 40 -15.91 -5.12 -13.35
C ASN A 40 -15.51 -5.54 -14.78
N GLN A 41 -15.80 -4.68 -15.77
CA GLN A 41 -15.49 -4.94 -17.19
C GLN A 41 -14.00 -5.14 -17.47
N ASN A 42 -13.13 -4.58 -16.61
CA ASN A 42 -11.67 -4.67 -16.73
C ASN A 42 -11.10 -5.89 -15.96
N GLY A 43 -11.96 -6.75 -15.42
CA GLY A 43 -11.54 -7.92 -14.65
C GLY A 43 -11.09 -7.63 -13.22
N GLU A 44 -11.30 -6.41 -12.74
CA GLU A 44 -10.94 -6.03 -11.37
C GLU A 44 -12.03 -6.42 -10.40
N TRP A 45 -11.62 -6.83 -9.19
CA TRP A 45 -12.54 -7.14 -8.11
C TRP A 45 -13.28 -5.88 -7.65
N ILE A 46 -14.60 -5.98 -7.52
CA ILE A 46 -15.44 -4.97 -6.88
C ILE A 46 -15.56 -5.37 -5.41
N ILE A 47 -14.84 -4.68 -4.54
CA ILE A 47 -14.68 -5.08 -3.15
C ILE A 47 -15.78 -4.44 -2.28
N ASP A 48 -16.44 -5.27 -1.47
CA ASP A 48 -17.25 -4.83 -0.35
C ASP A 48 -16.32 -4.64 0.86
N LEU A 49 -16.07 -3.39 1.24
CA LEU A 49 -15.14 -3.06 2.32
C LEU A 49 -15.59 -3.62 3.67
N ASP A 50 -16.88 -3.68 3.95
CA ASP A 50 -17.39 -4.24 5.21
C ASP A 50 -17.09 -5.74 5.31
N LYS A 51 -17.28 -6.48 4.22
CA LYS A 51 -16.92 -7.90 4.17
C LYS A 51 -15.42 -8.11 4.27
N LEU A 52 -14.64 -7.32 3.55
CA LEU A 52 -13.18 -7.40 3.61
C LEU A 52 -12.67 -7.16 5.03
N ASN A 53 -13.19 -6.13 5.67
CA ASN A 53 -12.85 -5.81 7.05
C ASN A 53 -13.18 -6.96 8.00
N LYS A 54 -14.40 -7.49 7.91
CA LYS A 54 -14.83 -8.63 8.74
C LYS A 54 -13.91 -9.83 8.59
N LEU A 55 -13.61 -10.24 7.36
CA LEU A 55 -12.73 -11.37 7.08
C LEU A 55 -11.30 -11.11 7.60
N THR A 56 -10.84 -9.88 7.49
CA THR A 56 -9.52 -9.49 8.01
C THR A 56 -9.50 -9.58 9.53
N GLN A 57 -10.53 -9.06 10.21
CA GLN A 57 -10.60 -9.11 11.67
C GLN A 57 -10.54 -10.55 12.22
N GLU A 58 -11.16 -11.50 11.55
CA GLU A 58 -11.12 -12.92 11.92
C GLU A 58 -9.71 -13.51 11.90
N LYS A 59 -8.81 -12.94 11.11
CA LYS A 59 -7.43 -13.42 10.91
C LYS A 59 -6.39 -12.65 11.75
N LEU A 60 -6.77 -11.55 12.37
CA LEU A 60 -5.82 -10.72 13.11
C LEU A 60 -5.15 -11.49 14.26
N ARG A 61 -3.86 -11.29 14.37
CA ARG A 61 -3.03 -11.74 15.50
C ARG A 61 -2.17 -10.55 15.94
N ASP A 62 -1.57 -10.67 17.11
CA ASP A 62 -0.61 -9.67 17.57
C ASP A 62 0.54 -9.52 16.58
N ASP A 63 0.97 -8.28 16.38
CA ASP A 63 2.11 -7.92 15.53
C ASP A 63 1.93 -8.31 14.05
N THR A 64 0.69 -8.20 13.55
CA THR A 64 0.34 -8.49 12.17
C THR A 64 0.53 -7.26 11.26
N ILE A 65 1.00 -7.51 10.05
CA ILE A 65 0.97 -6.54 8.96
C ILE A 65 -0.16 -6.91 8.00
N ILE A 66 -1.06 -5.97 7.75
CA ILE A 66 -2.10 -6.09 6.73
C ILE A 66 -1.58 -5.41 5.47
N GLU A 67 -1.32 -6.18 4.44
CA GLU A 67 -0.71 -5.69 3.20
C GLU A 67 -1.75 -5.62 2.09
N GLY A 68 -1.78 -4.49 1.38
CA GLY A 68 -2.64 -4.29 0.22
C GLY A 68 -2.99 -2.82 0.01
N HIS A 69 -3.40 -2.47 -1.21
CA HIS A 69 -3.74 -1.09 -1.54
C HIS A 69 -5.01 -0.57 -0.84
N LEU A 70 -5.78 -1.44 -0.19
CA LEU A 70 -6.96 -1.11 0.62
C LEU A 70 -6.71 -1.25 2.13
N SER A 71 -5.48 -1.59 2.54
CA SER A 71 -5.23 -1.92 3.94
C SER A 71 -5.45 -0.75 4.90
N HIS A 72 -5.32 0.48 4.44
CA HIS A 72 -5.59 1.68 5.24
C HIS A 72 -7.08 1.88 5.57
N PHE A 73 -7.98 1.12 4.93
CA PHE A 73 -9.42 1.14 5.22
C PHE A 73 -9.84 0.09 6.27
N ILE A 74 -8.93 -0.76 6.72
CA ILE A 74 -9.25 -1.81 7.69
C ILE A 74 -9.30 -1.24 9.11
N ASP A 75 -10.22 -1.72 9.92
CA ASP A 75 -10.38 -1.28 11.31
C ASP A 75 -9.31 -1.86 12.25
N ASN A 76 -9.14 -1.24 13.40
CA ASN A 76 -8.24 -1.67 14.46
C ASN A 76 -6.76 -1.70 14.07
N ILE A 77 -6.35 -0.76 13.23
CA ILE A 77 -4.96 -0.52 12.85
C ILE A 77 -4.34 0.49 13.81
N ASP A 78 -3.12 0.23 14.25
CA ASP A 78 -2.38 1.13 15.12
C ASP A 78 -1.50 2.11 14.36
N GLN A 79 -0.98 1.69 13.20
CA GLN A 79 -0.11 2.51 12.35
C GLN A 79 -0.34 2.18 10.88
N ILE A 80 -0.21 3.20 10.04
CA ILE A 80 -0.29 3.05 8.58
C ILE A 80 1.05 3.46 7.96
N ILE A 81 1.62 2.60 7.15
CA ILE A 81 2.80 2.90 6.34
C ILE A 81 2.37 2.91 4.88
N VAL A 82 2.56 4.06 4.21
CA VAL A 82 2.26 4.24 2.80
C VAL A 82 3.55 4.14 2.01
N LEU A 83 3.68 3.11 1.18
CA LEU A 83 4.79 3.01 0.24
C LEU A 83 4.54 3.95 -0.92
N ARG A 84 5.56 4.72 -1.27
CA ARG A 84 5.54 5.70 -2.33
C ARG A 84 6.55 5.34 -3.42
N CYS A 85 6.30 5.82 -4.61
CA CYS A 85 7.22 5.64 -5.74
C CYS A 85 7.06 6.80 -6.72
N ASP A 86 8.17 7.34 -7.23
CA ASP A 86 8.12 8.31 -8.33
C ASP A 86 7.32 7.70 -9.49
N PRO A 87 6.30 8.39 -10.01
CA PRO A 87 5.49 7.88 -11.12
C PRO A 87 6.28 7.41 -12.34
N ARG A 88 7.45 7.99 -12.61
CA ARG A 88 8.33 7.53 -13.71
C ARG A 88 8.88 6.13 -13.46
N GLU A 89 9.31 5.85 -12.24
CA GLU A 89 9.76 4.51 -11.85
C GLU A 89 8.59 3.54 -11.73
N LEU A 90 7.46 4.01 -11.23
CA LEU A 90 6.24 3.21 -11.13
C LEU A 90 5.77 2.74 -12.50
N ARG A 91 5.80 3.62 -13.52
CA ARG A 91 5.50 3.26 -14.91
C ARG A 91 6.39 2.11 -15.38
N ARG A 92 7.69 2.23 -15.16
CA ARG A 92 8.65 1.19 -15.54
C ARG A 92 8.32 -0.15 -14.89
N ARG A 93 8.00 -0.14 -13.60
CA ARG A 93 7.65 -1.36 -12.85
C ARG A 93 6.36 -2.00 -13.37
N MET A 94 5.35 -1.18 -13.68
CA MET A 94 4.06 -1.66 -14.15
C MET A 94 4.13 -2.18 -15.59
N GLU A 95 4.89 -1.53 -16.46
CA GLU A 95 5.13 -2.01 -17.83
C GLU A 95 5.79 -3.38 -17.84
N MET A 96 6.72 -3.63 -16.93
CA MET A 96 7.38 -4.93 -16.78
C MET A 96 6.43 -6.04 -16.31
N ARG A 97 5.29 -5.70 -15.72
CA ARG A 97 4.30 -6.65 -15.20
C ARG A 97 3.08 -6.82 -16.11
N ASP A 98 3.14 -6.36 -17.34
CA ASP A 98 2.07 -6.46 -18.35
C ASP A 98 0.72 -5.86 -17.94
N TYR A 99 0.71 -4.82 -17.10
CA TYR A 99 -0.49 -4.03 -16.87
C TYR A 99 -0.91 -3.33 -18.15
N ASN A 100 -2.20 -3.23 -18.42
CA ASN A 100 -2.68 -2.46 -19.57
C ASN A 100 -2.44 -0.96 -19.37
N ILE A 101 -2.39 -0.20 -20.48
CA ILE A 101 -2.05 1.22 -20.47
C ILE A 101 -3.02 2.04 -19.62
N GLU A 102 -4.32 1.77 -19.69
CA GLU A 102 -5.33 2.50 -18.92
C GLU A 102 -5.10 2.33 -17.42
N LYS A 103 -4.78 1.11 -17.00
CA LYS A 103 -4.48 0.79 -15.60
C LYS A 103 -3.21 1.48 -15.13
N ILE A 104 -2.19 1.51 -15.97
CA ILE A 104 -0.93 2.21 -15.68
C ILE A 104 -1.22 3.70 -15.47
N GLU A 105 -1.88 4.36 -16.42
CA GLU A 105 -2.17 5.80 -16.32
C GLU A 105 -2.98 6.15 -15.07
N GLU A 106 -4.02 5.38 -14.76
CA GLU A 106 -4.82 5.56 -13.56
C GLU A 106 -3.98 5.50 -12.28
N ASN A 107 -3.11 4.50 -12.18
CA ASN A 107 -2.24 4.33 -11.01
C ASN A 107 -1.16 5.42 -10.91
N LEU A 108 -0.62 5.86 -12.04
CA LEU A 108 0.37 6.95 -12.05
C LEU A 108 -0.24 8.27 -11.60
N GLU A 109 -1.45 8.58 -12.05
CA GLU A 109 -2.17 9.78 -11.60
C GLU A 109 -2.45 9.73 -10.10
N ALA A 110 -2.94 8.59 -9.60
CA ALA A 110 -3.19 8.40 -8.18
C ALA A 110 -1.92 8.57 -7.34
N GLU A 111 -0.79 8.02 -7.81
CA GLU A 111 0.49 8.14 -7.11
C GLU A 111 1.02 9.58 -7.13
N ALA A 112 0.92 10.26 -8.27
CA ALA A 112 1.38 11.65 -8.41
C ALA A 112 0.68 12.60 -7.44
N ILE A 113 -0.63 12.44 -7.26
CA ILE A 113 -1.40 13.28 -6.32
C ILE A 113 -1.36 12.77 -4.87
N GLY A 114 -0.73 11.63 -4.62
CA GLY A 114 -0.66 11.05 -3.28
C GLY A 114 -2.03 10.60 -2.74
N LEU A 115 -2.86 10.02 -3.59
CA LEU A 115 -4.24 9.67 -3.27
C LEU A 115 -4.34 8.79 -2.01
N ILE A 116 -3.57 7.71 -1.95
CA ILE A 116 -3.63 6.78 -0.82
C ILE A 116 -3.17 7.44 0.47
N TYR A 117 -2.11 8.25 0.42
CA TYR A 117 -1.66 9.01 1.58
C TYR A 117 -2.75 9.97 2.08
N SER A 118 -3.40 10.69 1.17
CA SER A 118 -4.51 11.57 1.51
C SER A 118 -5.69 10.81 2.12
N GLN A 119 -6.06 9.66 1.56
CA GLN A 119 -7.10 8.80 2.13
C GLN A 119 -6.73 8.33 3.53
N ALA A 120 -5.49 7.89 3.73
CA ALA A 120 -5.02 7.43 5.04
C ALA A 120 -5.10 8.54 6.09
N LEU A 121 -4.78 9.78 5.73
CA LEU A 121 -4.89 10.92 6.62
C LEU A 121 -6.34 11.25 6.97
N GLU A 122 -7.26 11.14 6.02
CA GLU A 122 -8.68 11.45 6.22
C GLU A 122 -9.37 10.47 7.18
N ILE A 123 -9.04 9.18 7.07
CA ILE A 123 -9.65 8.13 7.91
C ILE A 123 -8.91 7.94 9.23
N ASN A 124 -7.89 8.68 9.46
CA ASN A 124 -6.95 8.58 10.55
C ASN A 124 -7.51 9.03 11.90
N ASN A 125 -8.38 8.39 12.55
CA ASN A 125 -8.89 8.70 13.90
C ASN A 125 -7.80 8.69 15.00
N GLY A 126 -6.69 9.43 14.81
CA GLY A 126 -5.54 9.44 15.71
C GLY A 126 -4.49 8.37 15.40
N ILE A 127 -4.61 7.67 14.27
CA ILE A 127 -3.63 6.68 13.82
C ILE A 127 -2.46 7.41 13.17
N ASP A 128 -1.24 7.03 13.53
CA ASP A 128 -0.04 7.57 12.90
C ASP A 128 0.11 7.06 11.46
N VAL A 129 0.34 7.97 10.54
CA VAL A 129 0.54 7.68 9.11
C VAL A 129 1.95 8.07 8.70
N PHE A 130 2.69 7.10 8.21
CA PHE A 130 4.08 7.27 7.74
C PHE A 130 4.18 7.00 6.26
N GLN A 131 5.18 7.57 5.62
CA GLN A 131 5.50 7.32 4.21
C GLN A 131 6.90 6.74 4.08
N HIS A 132 7.09 5.88 3.10
CA HIS A 132 8.41 5.36 2.72
C HIS A 132 8.53 5.33 1.20
N ASP A 133 9.53 6.03 0.66
CA ASP A 133 9.78 6.09 -0.78
C ASP A 133 10.68 4.94 -1.22
N THR A 134 10.15 4.10 -2.11
CA THR A 134 10.86 2.93 -2.63
C THR A 134 11.54 3.17 -3.99
N THR A 135 11.48 4.39 -4.52
CA THR A 135 11.91 4.70 -5.90
C THR A 135 13.32 4.22 -6.22
N LYS A 136 14.28 4.52 -5.34
CA LYS A 136 15.71 4.26 -5.57
C LYS A 136 16.25 3.09 -4.74
N LEU A 137 15.37 2.34 -4.10
CA LEU A 137 15.75 1.27 -3.19
C LEU A 137 15.40 -0.10 -3.77
N SER A 138 16.25 -1.08 -3.48
CA SER A 138 15.91 -2.48 -3.70
C SER A 138 14.88 -2.95 -2.68
N VAL A 139 14.26 -4.10 -2.92
CA VAL A 139 13.36 -4.73 -1.94
C VAL A 139 14.09 -4.98 -0.62
N ASP A 140 15.34 -5.45 -0.68
CA ASP A 140 16.14 -5.73 0.52
C ASP A 140 16.45 -4.46 1.31
N GLU A 141 16.79 -3.37 0.64
CA GLU A 141 17.04 -2.08 1.28
C GLU A 141 15.80 -1.54 1.98
N SER A 142 14.64 -1.55 1.30
CA SER A 142 13.38 -1.13 1.90
C SER A 142 12.95 -2.03 3.05
N THR A 143 13.15 -3.35 2.91
CA THR A 143 12.87 -4.31 3.98
C THR A 143 13.69 -4.01 5.23
N THR A 144 14.97 -3.72 5.07
CA THR A 144 15.85 -3.35 6.19
C THR A 144 15.37 -2.08 6.88
N ILE A 145 15.01 -1.06 6.10
CA ILE A 145 14.51 0.21 6.64
C ILE A 145 13.21 -0.01 7.43
N LEU A 146 12.26 -0.75 6.88
CA LEU A 146 11.00 -1.01 7.57
C LEU A 146 11.20 -1.89 8.81
N ARG A 147 12.10 -2.85 8.75
CA ARG A 147 12.44 -3.66 9.93
C ARG A 147 12.99 -2.77 11.05
N ASP A 148 13.93 -1.90 10.74
CA ASP A 148 14.49 -0.95 11.71
C ASP A 148 13.43 0.00 12.26
N PHE A 149 12.47 0.41 11.42
CA PHE A 149 11.35 1.21 11.86
C PHE A 149 10.46 0.44 12.86
N PHE A 150 10.10 -0.79 12.55
CA PHE A 150 9.28 -1.63 13.45
C PHE A 150 9.98 -1.95 14.77
N GLU A 151 11.29 -2.03 14.78
CA GLU A 151 12.10 -2.23 15.97
C GLU A 151 12.35 -0.93 16.77
N GLY A 152 11.86 0.20 16.26
CA GLY A 152 12.00 1.50 16.91
C GLY A 152 13.38 2.15 16.76
N ASN A 153 14.24 1.63 15.89
CA ASN A 153 15.60 2.11 15.69
C ASN A 153 15.70 3.36 14.81
N ILE A 154 14.72 3.57 13.94
CA ILE A 154 14.63 4.73 13.05
C ILE A 154 13.20 5.28 13.02
N LYS A 155 13.06 6.50 12.52
CA LYS A 155 11.76 7.12 12.24
C LYS A 155 11.56 7.23 10.73
N LEU A 156 10.31 7.20 10.31
CA LEU A 156 9.91 7.52 8.94
C LEU A 156 9.28 8.92 8.97
N ASP A 157 10.01 9.91 8.51
CA ASP A 157 9.59 11.32 8.51
C ASP A 157 9.68 11.96 7.12
N GLU A 158 9.67 11.15 6.07
CA GLU A 158 9.79 11.62 4.70
C GLU A 158 8.58 12.45 4.29
N THR A 159 8.84 13.61 3.67
CA THR A 159 7.83 14.40 2.96
C THR A 159 7.98 14.09 1.47
N ILE A 160 6.93 13.53 0.87
CA ILE A 160 6.97 13.04 -0.51
C ILE A 160 5.90 13.77 -1.32
N ASP A 161 6.32 14.43 -2.39
CA ASP A 161 5.44 15.12 -3.31
C ASP A 161 5.89 14.86 -4.75
N TYR A 162 5.06 14.15 -5.50
CA TYR A 162 5.28 13.85 -6.91
C TYR A 162 4.29 14.58 -7.84
N SER A 163 3.56 15.56 -7.32
CA SER A 163 2.54 16.28 -8.10
C SER A 163 3.09 16.95 -9.35
N GLU A 164 4.36 17.36 -9.36
CA GLU A 164 5.03 17.93 -10.51
C GLU A 164 5.07 16.98 -11.72
N ARG A 165 4.99 15.66 -11.49
CA ARG A 165 4.99 14.67 -12.56
C ARG A 165 3.78 14.81 -13.50
N ILE A 166 2.69 15.34 -13.00
CA ILE A 166 1.47 15.60 -13.80
C ILE A 166 1.79 16.54 -14.97
N MET A 167 2.64 17.53 -14.74
CA MET A 167 3.02 18.51 -15.76
C MET A 167 3.80 17.89 -16.92
N GLU A 168 4.41 16.74 -16.73
CA GLU A 168 5.16 16.03 -17.79
C GLU A 168 4.23 15.32 -18.78
N TRP A 169 2.95 15.16 -18.44
CA TRP A 169 1.98 14.40 -19.24
C TRP A 169 1.08 15.27 -20.13
N TYR A 170 1.20 16.58 -20.02
CA TYR A 170 0.36 17.55 -20.76
C TYR A 170 1.17 18.59 -21.51
#